data_18907a1973dbce2d58cc8f25484d75e0
#
_entry.id   18907a1973dbce2d58cc8f25484d75e0
#
_cell.length_a   1.000
_cell.length_b   1.000
_cell.length_c   1.000
_cell.angle_alpha   90.00
_cell.angle_beta   90.00
_cell.angle_gamma   90.00
#
_symmetry.space_group_name_H-M   'P 1'
#
loop_
_entity.id
_entity.type
_entity.pdbx_description
1 polymer ?
#
loop_
_entity_poly.entity_id
_entity_poly.type
_entity_poly.pdbx_seq_one_letter_code
_entity_poly.pdbx_strand_id
1 'polypeptide(L)'
;ILFLSNFFIQCGFQPIYSERNQTLESDYETVLISENSVSVKEAFNSIFKNTTRESNFELKISIIEQDLPIVTNSDGTVAKYRIDISINFVLYDRINKKEIFSDYSKGFAQYETQTNNYNTEQKRYEAKKIATTNSLQLIPIKIQNFQSR
;
A
#
# COMPACT_ATOMS: atom_id res chain seq x y z
N ILE A 1 -28.20 -49.65 29.51
CA ILE A 1 -28.39 -48.61 28.50
C ILE A 1 -27.23 -47.60 28.67
N LEU A 2 -26.22 -47.73 27.83
CA LEU A 2 -25.04 -46.88 27.84
C LEU A 2 -25.31 -45.67 26.94
N PHE A 3 -25.36 -44.46 27.53
CA PHE A 3 -25.41 -43.20 26.78
C PHE A 3 -23.98 -42.76 26.44
N LEU A 4 -23.58 -42.95 25.20
CA LEU A 4 -22.31 -42.47 24.65
C LEU A 4 -22.47 -41.01 24.27
N SER A 5 -22.02 -40.08 25.12
CA SER A 5 -22.00 -38.65 24.85
C SER A 5 -20.80 -38.33 23.96
N ASN A 6 -21.06 -38.04 22.66
CA ASN A 6 -20.08 -37.57 21.70
C ASN A 6 -19.78 -36.09 22.01
N PHE A 7 -18.65 -35.81 22.68
CA PHE A 7 -18.06 -34.51 22.75
C PHE A 7 -17.35 -34.20 21.41
N PHE A 8 -18.03 -33.49 20.52
CA PHE A 8 -17.39 -32.85 19.39
C PHE A 8 -16.65 -31.63 19.92
N ILE A 9 -15.32 -31.75 20.10
CA ILE A 9 -14.42 -30.63 20.28
C ILE A 9 -14.32 -29.95 18.93
N GLN A 10 -15.15 -28.94 18.68
CA GLN A 10 -14.97 -28.02 17.60
C GLN A 10 -13.75 -27.16 17.92
N CYS A 11 -12.58 -27.53 17.39
CA CYS A 11 -11.46 -26.63 17.24
C CYS A 11 -11.90 -25.52 16.26
N GLY A 12 -12.49 -24.47 16.79
CA GLY A 12 -12.77 -23.25 16.08
C GLY A 12 -11.48 -22.60 15.62
N PHE A 13 -11.05 -22.96 14.41
CA PHE A 13 -10.02 -22.20 13.70
C PHE A 13 -10.67 -20.88 13.28
N GLN A 14 -10.58 -19.85 14.11
CA GLN A 14 -10.91 -18.51 13.69
C GLN A 14 -9.74 -18.01 12.84
N PRO A 15 -9.93 -17.77 11.53
CA PRO A 15 -8.88 -17.20 10.72
C PRO A 15 -8.63 -15.77 11.23
N ILE A 16 -7.41 -15.54 11.67
CA ILE A 16 -6.91 -14.24 12.19
C ILE A 16 -7.11 -13.09 11.18
N TYR A 17 -7.50 -13.41 9.96
CA TYR A 17 -7.73 -12.47 8.85
C TYR A 17 -9.18 -12.02 8.66
N SER A 18 -10.17 -12.59 9.35
CA SER A 18 -11.58 -12.25 9.14
C SER A 18 -12.06 -10.98 9.85
N GLU A 19 -11.30 -10.47 10.83
CA GLU A 19 -11.65 -9.23 11.54
C GLU A 19 -10.94 -7.97 10.98
N ARG A 20 -10.08 -8.11 9.97
CA ARG A 20 -9.34 -6.98 9.39
C ARG A 20 -10.09 -6.20 8.31
N ASN A 21 -11.35 -6.52 8.03
CA ASN A 21 -12.23 -5.67 7.23
C ASN A 21 -12.96 -4.60 8.05
N GLN A 22 -12.61 -4.40 9.32
CA GLN A 22 -12.84 -3.11 9.92
C GLN A 22 -11.99 -2.11 9.14
N THR A 23 -12.65 -1.35 8.28
CA THR A 23 -12.13 -0.07 7.82
C THR A 23 -11.53 0.57 9.07
N LEU A 24 -10.21 0.66 9.12
CA LEU A 24 -9.55 1.56 10.05
C LEU A 24 -10.16 2.92 9.72
N GLU A 25 -11.20 3.31 10.46
CA GLU A 25 -11.65 4.69 10.47
C GLU A 25 -10.44 5.46 10.98
N SER A 26 -9.63 5.88 10.02
CA SER A 26 -8.43 6.62 10.30
C SER A 26 -8.88 7.97 10.87
N ASP A 27 -8.55 8.22 12.12
CA ASP A 27 -8.79 9.51 12.77
C ASP A 27 -7.91 10.63 12.17
N TYR A 28 -7.45 10.46 10.93
CA TYR A 28 -6.62 11.41 10.21
C TYR A 28 -7.08 11.61 8.76
N GLU A 29 -6.98 12.82 8.27
CA GLU A 29 -7.13 13.15 6.85
C GLU A 29 -5.85 12.78 6.09
N THR A 30 -5.97 12.13 4.94
CA THR A 30 -4.80 11.70 4.15
C THR A 30 -4.62 12.59 2.92
N VAL A 31 -3.41 13.12 2.74
CA VAL A 31 -3.05 14.03 1.65
C VAL A 31 -1.85 13.51 0.89
N LEU A 32 -2.00 13.36 -0.43
CA LEU A 32 -0.88 13.08 -1.34
C LEU A 32 -0.23 14.41 -1.73
N ILE A 33 1.04 14.61 -1.33
CA ILE A 33 1.76 15.88 -1.55
C ILE A 33 2.74 15.84 -2.74
N SER A 34 2.92 14.67 -3.36
CA SER A 34 3.77 14.50 -4.55
C SER A 34 2.97 14.46 -5.85
N GLU A 35 3.58 14.89 -6.94
CA GLU A 35 3.03 14.64 -8.28
C GLU A 35 3.43 13.24 -8.74
N ASN A 36 2.44 12.45 -9.17
CA ASN A 36 2.62 11.05 -9.50
C ASN A 36 1.85 10.66 -10.76
N SER A 37 2.23 9.51 -11.33
CA SER A 37 1.52 8.90 -12.46
C SER A 37 0.08 8.51 -12.10
N VAL A 38 -0.74 8.33 -13.13
CA VAL A 38 -2.18 8.00 -12.96
C VAL A 38 -2.35 6.70 -12.16
N SER A 39 -1.53 5.67 -12.46
CA SER A 39 -1.57 4.37 -11.76
C SER A 39 -1.31 4.49 -10.26
N VAL A 40 -0.38 5.38 -9.87
CA VAL A 40 -0.05 5.65 -8.46
C VAL A 40 -1.20 6.41 -7.78
N LYS A 41 -1.76 7.42 -8.43
CA LYS A 41 -2.92 8.16 -7.91
C LYS A 41 -4.14 7.27 -7.71
N GLU A 42 -4.39 6.36 -8.65
CA GLU A 42 -5.48 5.38 -8.51
C GLU A 42 -5.25 4.41 -7.35
N ALA A 43 -4.02 3.89 -7.20
CA ALA A 43 -3.66 3.05 -6.07
C ALA A 43 -3.85 3.79 -4.74
N PHE A 44 -3.40 5.03 -4.65
CA PHE A 44 -3.60 5.89 -3.49
C PHE A 44 -5.09 6.06 -3.15
N ASN A 45 -5.91 6.47 -4.13
CA ASN A 45 -7.34 6.66 -3.94
C ASN A 45 -8.10 5.37 -3.59
N SER A 46 -7.57 4.20 -3.97
CA SER A 46 -8.18 2.91 -3.62
C SER A 46 -7.95 2.51 -2.16
N ILE A 47 -6.83 2.92 -1.57
CA ILE A 47 -6.45 2.64 -0.18
C ILE A 47 -7.00 3.72 0.76
N PHE A 48 -6.77 4.99 0.41
CA PHE A 48 -7.20 6.15 1.18
C PHE A 48 -8.39 6.81 0.48
N LYS A 49 -9.58 6.33 0.79
CA LYS A 49 -10.81 7.00 0.34
C LYS A 49 -10.83 8.38 0.98
N ASN A 50 -11.14 9.41 0.18
CA ASN A 50 -11.32 10.78 0.67
C ASN A 50 -12.34 10.77 1.80
N THR A 51 -11.87 10.70 3.03
CA THR A 51 -12.69 10.94 4.20
C THR A 51 -12.82 12.45 4.32
N THR A 52 -13.97 12.99 3.91
CA THR A 52 -14.33 14.41 4.09
C THR A 52 -14.53 14.79 5.56
N ARG A 53 -14.02 13.98 6.47
CA ARG A 53 -14.11 14.22 7.91
C ARG A 53 -12.99 15.16 8.31
N GLU A 54 -13.36 16.33 8.83
CA GLU A 54 -12.38 17.22 9.47
C GLU A 54 -11.70 16.46 10.62
N SER A 55 -10.41 16.19 10.46
CA SER A 55 -9.58 15.55 11.47
C SER A 55 -8.56 16.53 12.01
N ASN A 56 -8.28 16.42 13.31
CA ASN A 56 -7.18 17.15 13.95
C ASN A 56 -5.80 16.66 13.46
N PHE A 57 -5.76 15.51 12.83
CA PHE A 57 -4.54 14.89 12.32
C PHE A 57 -4.55 14.83 10.80
N GLU A 58 -3.39 15.04 10.21
CA GLU A 58 -3.17 14.98 8.78
C GLU A 58 -2.02 14.02 8.46
N LEU A 59 -2.29 13.02 7.63
CA LEU A 59 -1.29 12.10 7.11
C LEU A 59 -0.81 12.59 5.74
N LYS A 60 0.37 13.18 5.70
CA LYS A 60 1.03 13.63 4.47
C LYS A 60 1.83 12.49 3.87
N ILE A 61 1.58 12.19 2.60
CA ILE A 61 2.22 11.10 1.87
C ILE A 61 2.94 11.66 0.63
N SER A 62 4.23 11.33 0.51
CA SER A 62 5.06 11.63 -0.66
C SER A 62 5.52 10.31 -1.28
N ILE A 63 5.29 10.13 -2.58
CA ILE A 63 5.60 8.90 -3.31
C ILE A 63 6.64 9.20 -4.39
N ILE A 64 7.71 8.43 -4.42
CA ILE A 64 8.77 8.47 -5.43
C ILE A 64 8.69 7.18 -6.25
N GLU A 65 8.64 7.34 -7.57
CA GLU A 65 8.56 6.26 -8.55
C GLU A 65 9.88 6.14 -9.30
N GLN A 66 10.42 4.93 -9.45
CA GLN A 66 11.61 4.67 -10.25
C GLN A 66 11.40 3.43 -11.12
N ASP A 67 11.74 3.56 -12.40
CA ASP A 67 11.76 2.47 -13.37
C ASP A 67 13.22 2.08 -13.62
N LEU A 68 13.60 0.85 -13.28
CA LEU A 68 14.97 0.35 -13.35
C LEU A 68 15.07 -0.81 -14.34
N PRO A 69 15.90 -0.74 -15.38
CA PRO A 69 16.17 -1.88 -16.25
C PRO A 69 16.92 -2.96 -15.45
N ILE A 70 16.43 -4.21 -15.47
CA ILE A 70 17.05 -5.32 -14.74
C ILE A 70 17.50 -6.46 -15.64
N VAL A 71 16.99 -6.56 -16.86
CA VAL A 71 17.44 -7.51 -17.87
C VAL A 71 17.56 -6.78 -19.20
N THR A 72 18.76 -6.85 -19.80
CA THR A 72 19.06 -6.29 -21.12
C THR A 72 19.44 -7.40 -22.08
N ASN A 73 18.88 -7.38 -23.27
CA ASN A 73 19.20 -8.31 -24.35
C ASN A 73 20.59 -8.02 -24.95
N SER A 74 21.13 -8.95 -25.74
CA SER A 74 22.40 -8.81 -26.40
C SER A 74 22.46 -7.67 -27.45
N ASP A 75 21.28 -7.25 -27.96
CA ASP A 75 21.12 -6.11 -28.89
C ASP A 75 21.01 -4.75 -28.18
N GLY A 76 21.11 -4.72 -26.86
CA GLY A 76 20.99 -3.50 -26.04
C GLY A 76 19.56 -3.11 -25.67
N THR A 77 18.53 -3.81 -26.15
CA THR A 77 17.14 -3.56 -25.74
C THR A 77 16.87 -4.10 -24.34
N VAL A 78 16.01 -3.43 -23.57
CA VAL A 78 15.64 -3.89 -22.23
C VAL A 78 14.50 -4.89 -22.31
N ALA A 79 14.71 -6.09 -21.77
CA ALA A 79 13.71 -7.15 -21.74
C ALA A 79 12.82 -7.08 -20.49
N LYS A 80 13.35 -6.56 -19.37
CA LYS A 80 12.64 -6.54 -18.10
C LYS A 80 13.00 -5.31 -17.27
N TYR A 81 11.97 -4.72 -16.67
CA TYR A 81 12.09 -3.60 -15.74
C TYR A 81 11.62 -3.98 -14.34
N ARG A 82 12.15 -3.27 -13.36
CA ARG A 82 11.66 -3.22 -11.98
C ARG A 82 11.15 -1.82 -11.70
N ILE A 83 9.97 -1.74 -11.14
CA ILE A 83 9.40 -0.53 -10.58
C ILE A 83 9.70 -0.53 -9.09
N ASP A 84 10.40 0.49 -8.61
CA ASP A 84 10.59 0.75 -7.19
C ASP A 84 9.71 1.93 -6.76
N ILE A 85 8.93 1.72 -5.71
CA ILE A 85 8.11 2.74 -5.08
C ILE A 85 8.65 2.97 -3.68
N SER A 86 9.02 4.22 -3.40
CA SER A 86 9.43 4.67 -2.06
C SER A 86 8.43 5.70 -1.55
N ILE A 87 7.87 5.47 -0.39
CA ILE A 87 6.85 6.32 0.22
C ILE A 87 7.39 6.87 1.54
N ASN A 88 7.48 8.18 1.65
CA ASN A 88 7.70 8.86 2.92
C ASN A 88 6.36 9.38 3.41
N PHE A 89 6.07 9.22 4.69
CA PHE A 89 4.85 9.72 5.28
C PHE A 89 5.08 10.35 6.64
N VAL A 90 4.25 11.36 6.96
CA VAL A 90 4.30 12.13 8.19
C VAL A 90 2.90 12.28 8.73
N LEU A 91 2.70 11.88 9.97
CA LEU A 91 1.49 12.17 10.73
C LEU A 91 1.67 13.50 11.48
N TYR A 92 0.84 14.47 11.15
CA TYR A 92 0.93 15.84 11.63
C TYR A 92 -0.28 16.21 12.48
N ASP A 93 -0.03 16.81 13.65
CA ASP A 93 -1.06 17.38 14.52
C ASP A 93 -1.31 18.84 14.10
N ARG A 94 -2.50 19.12 13.58
CA ARG A 94 -2.91 20.45 13.12
C ARG A 94 -3.12 21.45 14.27
N ILE A 95 -3.55 20.96 15.44
CA ILE A 95 -3.81 21.80 16.61
C ILE A 95 -2.51 22.29 17.21
N ASN A 96 -1.60 21.35 17.48
CA ASN A 96 -0.30 21.66 18.10
C ASN A 96 0.77 22.06 17.08
N LYS A 97 0.45 22.01 15.78
CA LYS A 97 1.34 22.36 14.65
C LYS A 97 2.68 21.62 14.70
N LYS A 98 2.66 20.34 14.98
CA LYS A 98 3.86 19.51 15.09
C LYS A 98 3.74 18.18 14.39
N GLU A 99 4.87 17.66 13.94
CA GLU A 99 5.01 16.28 13.50
C GLU A 99 4.92 15.34 14.71
N ILE A 100 4.08 14.30 14.63
CA ILE A 100 3.91 13.30 15.69
C ILE A 100 4.71 12.05 15.37
N PHE A 101 4.67 11.63 14.10
CA PHE A 101 5.30 10.41 13.64
C PHE A 101 5.68 10.54 12.18
N SER A 102 6.86 10.08 11.83
CA SER A 102 7.29 9.92 10.44
C SER A 102 7.99 8.59 10.25
N ASP A 103 7.76 7.99 9.08
CA ASP A 103 8.40 6.75 8.69
C ASP A 103 8.32 6.61 7.15
N TYR A 104 8.84 5.53 6.63
CA TYR A 104 8.81 5.23 5.20
C TYR A 104 8.32 3.81 4.95
N SER A 105 7.85 3.58 3.74
CA SER A 105 7.58 2.24 3.21
C SER A 105 8.13 2.09 1.80
N LYS A 106 8.39 0.85 1.39
CA LYS A 106 8.89 0.55 0.06
C LYS A 106 8.13 -0.64 -0.51
N GLY A 107 7.90 -0.60 -1.81
CA GLY A 107 7.34 -1.70 -2.57
C GLY A 107 7.99 -1.79 -3.93
N PHE A 108 7.89 -2.95 -4.55
CA PHE A 108 8.38 -3.14 -5.90
C PHE A 108 7.49 -4.10 -6.68
N ALA A 109 7.55 -3.98 -8.00
CA ALA A 109 7.00 -4.94 -8.94
C ALA A 109 7.89 -5.01 -10.18
N GLN A 110 7.70 -6.01 -11.01
CA GLN A 110 8.46 -6.19 -12.23
C GLN A 110 7.50 -6.33 -13.41
N TYR A 111 7.95 -5.89 -14.59
CA TYR A 111 7.24 -6.15 -15.83
C TYR A 111 8.22 -6.44 -16.97
N GLU A 112 7.76 -7.19 -17.95
CA GLU A 112 8.51 -7.51 -19.15
C GLU A 112 8.04 -6.64 -20.30
N THR A 113 8.98 -6.22 -21.14
CA THR A 113 8.67 -5.54 -22.39
C THR A 113 7.98 -6.52 -23.34
N GLN A 114 7.02 -6.02 -24.09
CA GLN A 114 6.27 -6.79 -25.08
C GLN A 114 6.63 -6.32 -26.48
N THR A 115 6.35 -7.13 -27.48
CA THR A 115 6.57 -6.77 -28.89
C THR A 115 5.78 -5.52 -29.29
N ASN A 116 4.61 -5.32 -28.67
CA ASN A 116 3.78 -4.13 -28.85
C ASN A 116 4.00 -3.15 -27.69
N ASN A 117 4.33 -1.91 -28.04
CA ASN A 117 4.58 -0.85 -27.05
C ASN A 117 3.36 -0.57 -26.16
N TYR A 118 2.13 -0.63 -26.70
CA TYR A 118 0.91 -0.46 -25.92
C TYR A 118 0.82 -1.51 -24.80
N ASN A 119 1.10 -2.77 -25.12
CA ASN A 119 1.07 -3.85 -24.12
C ASN A 119 2.18 -3.67 -23.07
N THR A 120 3.34 -3.15 -23.45
CA THR A 120 4.43 -2.81 -22.50
C THR A 120 3.95 -1.74 -21.51
N GLU A 121 3.32 -0.67 -21.99
CA GLU A 121 2.81 0.40 -21.13
C GLU A 121 1.68 -0.08 -20.21
N GLN A 122 0.81 -1.00 -20.65
CA GLN A 122 -0.19 -1.63 -19.79
C GLN A 122 0.46 -2.45 -18.67
N LYS A 123 1.49 -3.23 -18.98
CA LYS A 123 2.26 -3.98 -17.96
C LYS A 123 2.98 -3.07 -16.97
N ARG A 124 3.53 -1.97 -17.45
CA ARG A 124 4.14 -0.94 -16.62
C ARG A 124 3.13 -0.30 -15.67
N TYR A 125 1.96 0.08 -16.20
CA TYR A 125 0.87 0.65 -15.42
C TYR A 125 0.42 -0.29 -14.30
N GLU A 126 0.18 -1.56 -14.61
CA GLU A 126 -0.21 -2.59 -13.64
C GLU A 126 0.87 -2.80 -12.56
N ALA A 127 2.15 -2.88 -12.98
CA ALA A 127 3.27 -3.05 -12.06
C ALA A 127 3.40 -1.86 -11.09
N LYS A 128 3.25 -0.62 -11.58
CA LYS A 128 3.23 0.58 -10.73
C LYS A 128 2.10 0.54 -9.72
N LYS A 129 0.90 0.18 -10.15
CA LYS A 129 -0.28 0.07 -9.29
C LYS A 129 -0.07 -0.98 -8.19
N ILE A 130 0.46 -2.16 -8.54
CA ILE A 130 0.75 -3.23 -7.58
C ILE A 130 1.80 -2.79 -6.55
N ALA A 131 2.95 -2.27 -7.01
CA ALA A 131 4.03 -1.82 -6.13
C ALA A 131 3.57 -0.73 -5.17
N THR A 132 2.77 0.22 -5.65
CA THR A 132 2.20 1.31 -4.84
C THR A 132 1.20 0.78 -3.82
N THR A 133 0.28 -0.08 -4.22
CA THR A 133 -0.72 -0.68 -3.32
C THR A 133 -0.04 -1.43 -2.18
N ASN A 134 0.93 -2.29 -2.49
CA ASN A 134 1.68 -3.06 -1.49
C ASN A 134 2.41 -2.15 -0.48
N SER A 135 2.99 -1.05 -0.97
CA SER A 135 3.67 -0.07 -0.13
C SER A 135 2.71 0.72 0.77
N LEU A 136 1.59 1.18 0.22
CA LEU A 136 0.60 1.99 0.94
C LEU A 136 -0.10 1.21 2.05
N GLN A 137 -0.37 -0.07 1.85
CA GLN A 137 -1.01 -0.95 2.85
C GLN A 137 -0.20 -1.11 4.14
N LEU A 138 1.09 -0.84 4.11
CA LEU A 138 1.96 -0.90 5.30
C LEU A 138 1.81 0.32 6.21
N ILE A 139 1.34 1.45 5.68
CA ILE A 139 1.29 2.72 6.42
C ILE A 139 0.33 2.67 7.61
N PRO A 140 -0.94 2.24 7.47
CA PRO A 140 -1.86 2.12 8.61
C PRO A 140 -1.33 1.21 9.70
N ILE A 141 -0.66 0.12 9.33
CA ILE A 141 -0.07 -0.84 10.28
C ILE A 141 1.05 -0.17 11.10
N LYS A 142 1.90 0.63 10.44
CA LYS A 142 2.99 1.35 11.11
C LYS A 142 2.46 2.42 12.05
N ILE A 143 1.42 3.16 11.66
CA ILE A 143 0.76 4.16 12.51
C ILE A 143 0.11 3.48 13.73
N GLN A 144 -0.61 2.39 13.54
CA GLN A 144 -1.21 1.62 14.63
C GLN A 144 -0.17 1.11 15.62
N ASN A 145 0.96 0.59 15.13
CA ASN A 145 2.06 0.13 15.98
C ASN A 145 2.71 1.28 16.78
N PHE A 146 2.74 2.48 16.22
CA PHE A 146 3.21 3.67 16.92
C PHE A 146 2.23 4.10 18.03
N GLN A 147 0.93 4.08 17.78
CA GLN A 147 -0.09 4.47 18.75
C GLN A 147 -0.26 3.48 19.92
N SER A 148 0.20 2.24 19.73
CA SER A 148 0.10 1.18 20.76
C SER A 148 1.28 1.14 21.75
N ARG A 149 2.26 2.04 21.60
CA ARG A 149 3.44 2.17 22.48
C ARG A 149 3.22 3.25 23.53
#